data_66bfe1fa6bd5aea15c318667e7ad3621
#
_entry.id   66bfe1fa6bd5aea15c318667e7ad3621
#
_cell.length_a   1.000
_cell.length_b   1.000
_cell.length_c   1.000
_cell.angle_alpha   90.00
_cell.angle_beta   90.00
_cell.angle_gamma   90.00
#
_symmetry.space_group_name_H-M   'P 1'
#
loop_
_entity.id
_entity.type
_entity.pdbx_description
1 polymer ?
#
loop_
_entity_poly.entity_id
_entity_poly.type
_entity_poly.pdbx_seq_one_letter_code
_entity_poly.pdbx_strand_id
1 'polypeptide(L)'
;MKWALYALGLFVALIVLVFLIGSSLAGHHTATRAARFHQSPETIWGVITDYSKFPQWRKNVTHVESLPAVNGKPSWREFDKYNNALPYEIVEWTQPRRLSARIADPNLPFAGTWLYELTPQPDGSTSLRITENGEIHNVFFRFAARFFIAYTATMEDYLKALGQKFNEKTAIED
;
A
#
# COMPACT_ATOMS: atom_id res chain seq x y z
N MET A 1 38.68 -2.16 -27.73
CA MET A 1 39.08 -1.69 -26.40
C MET A 1 38.52 -0.28 -26.09
N LYS A 2 38.67 0.74 -26.92
CA LYS A 2 38.12 2.10 -26.67
C LYS A 2 36.62 2.17 -26.49
N TRP A 3 35.83 1.45 -27.30
CA TRP A 3 34.37 1.39 -27.20
C TRP A 3 33.87 0.80 -25.87
N ALA A 4 34.58 -0.19 -25.33
CA ALA A 4 34.24 -0.77 -24.02
C ALA A 4 34.46 0.26 -22.87
N LEU A 5 35.50 1.07 -22.98
CA LEU A 5 35.76 2.15 -22.01
C LEU A 5 34.69 3.25 -22.09
N TYR A 6 34.26 3.62 -23.30
CA TYR A 6 33.16 4.60 -23.45
C TYR A 6 31.84 4.05 -22.93
N ALA A 7 31.51 2.78 -23.21
CA ALA A 7 30.31 2.13 -22.67
C ALA A 7 30.34 2.07 -21.14
N LEU A 8 31.48 1.71 -20.56
CA LEU A 8 31.65 1.70 -19.11
C LEU A 8 31.49 3.11 -18.50
N GLY A 9 32.12 4.11 -19.12
CA GLY A 9 32.01 5.51 -18.68
C GLY A 9 30.57 6.03 -18.72
N LEU A 10 29.82 5.73 -19.79
CA LEU A 10 28.41 6.06 -19.92
C LEU A 10 27.56 5.37 -18.85
N PHE A 11 27.81 4.09 -18.59
CA PHE A 11 27.08 3.32 -17.57
C PHE A 11 27.31 3.92 -16.16
N VAL A 12 28.55 4.23 -15.82
CA VAL A 12 28.88 4.88 -14.54
C VAL A 12 28.22 6.25 -14.43
N ALA A 13 28.27 7.05 -15.50
CA ALA A 13 27.62 8.38 -15.53
C ALA A 13 26.11 8.27 -15.32
N LEU A 14 25.45 7.26 -15.89
CA LEU A 14 24.02 7.01 -15.69
C LEU A 14 23.72 6.64 -14.24
N ILE A 15 24.49 5.76 -13.61
CA ILE A 15 24.31 5.42 -12.19
C ILE A 15 24.46 6.65 -11.31
N VAL A 16 25.48 7.47 -11.54
CA VAL A 16 25.69 8.72 -10.80
C VAL A 16 24.52 9.67 -10.99
N LEU A 17 24.02 9.82 -12.22
CA LEU A 17 22.86 10.66 -12.51
C LEU A 17 21.62 10.19 -11.76
N VAL A 18 21.31 8.88 -11.79
CA VAL A 18 20.18 8.28 -11.04
C VAL A 18 20.33 8.51 -9.54
N PHE A 19 21.54 8.34 -9.01
CA PHE A 19 21.84 8.61 -7.61
C PHE A 19 21.62 10.08 -7.24
N LEU A 20 22.12 11.03 -8.03
CA LEU A 20 21.95 12.46 -7.77
C LEU A 20 20.49 12.87 -7.82
N ILE A 21 19.73 12.43 -8.84
CA ILE A 21 18.30 12.69 -8.94
C ILE A 21 17.57 12.08 -7.75
N GLY A 22 17.78 10.79 -7.46
CA GLY A 22 17.12 10.10 -6.35
C GLY A 22 17.44 10.71 -4.99
N SER A 23 18.66 11.25 -4.79
CA SER A 23 19.05 11.95 -3.57
C SER A 23 18.33 13.29 -3.39
N SER A 24 17.97 13.95 -4.48
CA SER A 24 17.23 15.22 -4.46
C SER A 24 15.71 15.03 -4.24
N LEU A 25 15.18 13.82 -4.41
CA LEU A 25 13.77 13.52 -4.24
C LEU A 25 13.41 13.34 -2.75
N ALA A 26 12.22 13.82 -2.37
CA ALA A 26 11.69 13.59 -1.03
C ALA A 26 11.55 12.08 -0.75
N GLY A 27 11.97 11.65 0.44
CA GLY A 27 11.81 10.28 0.90
C GLY A 27 10.38 9.97 1.35
N HIS A 28 9.62 10.99 1.74
CA HIS A 28 8.24 10.86 2.21
C HIS A 28 7.25 11.26 1.12
N HIS A 29 6.13 10.57 1.08
CA HIS A 29 4.98 10.94 0.24
C HIS A 29 3.67 10.66 0.97
N THR A 30 2.63 11.38 0.61
CA THR A 30 1.26 11.11 1.01
C THR A 30 0.41 10.99 -0.25
N ALA A 31 -0.40 9.94 -0.31
CA ALA A 31 -1.36 9.73 -1.39
C ALA A 31 -2.69 9.29 -0.81
N THR A 32 -3.79 9.70 -1.44
CA THR A 32 -5.14 9.38 -0.98
C THR A 32 -5.97 8.90 -2.15
N ARG A 33 -6.84 7.90 -1.89
CA ARG A 33 -7.89 7.45 -2.82
C ARG A 33 -9.12 7.10 -2.01
N ALA A 34 -10.29 7.34 -2.58
CA ALA A 34 -11.55 6.97 -1.97
C ALA A 34 -12.44 6.24 -2.97
N ALA A 35 -13.41 5.50 -2.45
CA ALA A 35 -14.49 4.92 -3.23
C ALA A 35 -15.74 4.79 -2.37
N ARG A 36 -16.90 4.85 -3.03
CA ARG A 36 -18.20 4.66 -2.38
C ARG A 36 -18.71 3.25 -2.65
N PHE A 37 -19.25 2.61 -1.59
CA PHE A 37 -19.84 1.27 -1.61
C PHE A 37 -21.26 1.32 -1.05
N HIS A 38 -22.19 0.57 -1.67
CA HIS A 38 -23.58 0.43 -1.19
C HIS A 38 -23.66 -0.61 -0.05
N GLN A 39 -22.75 -0.45 0.90
CA GLN A 39 -22.61 -1.31 2.08
C GLN A 39 -22.55 -0.45 3.34
N SER A 40 -22.98 -1.01 4.49
CA SER A 40 -22.80 -0.35 5.77
C SER A 40 -21.32 -0.30 6.19
N PRO A 41 -20.93 0.65 7.06
CA PRO A 41 -19.57 0.69 7.61
C PRO A 41 -19.15 -0.63 8.27
N GLU A 42 -20.07 -1.29 8.98
CA GLU A 42 -19.84 -2.56 9.69
C GLU A 42 -19.54 -3.69 8.70
N THR A 43 -20.25 -3.73 7.57
CA THR A 43 -20.01 -4.72 6.51
C THR A 43 -18.65 -4.55 5.90
N ILE A 44 -18.27 -3.31 5.53
CA ILE A 44 -16.95 -3.02 4.97
C ILE A 44 -15.87 -3.32 6.01
N TRP A 45 -16.07 -2.89 7.25
CA TRP A 45 -15.15 -3.14 8.37
C TRP A 45 -14.86 -4.63 8.54
N GLY A 46 -15.91 -5.46 8.56
CA GLY A 46 -15.77 -6.91 8.67
C GLY A 46 -14.91 -7.52 7.55
N VAL A 47 -14.97 -6.98 6.34
CA VAL A 47 -14.16 -7.47 5.20
C VAL A 47 -12.71 -6.99 5.28
N ILE A 48 -12.48 -5.71 5.59
CA ILE A 48 -11.12 -5.13 5.60
C ILE A 48 -10.31 -5.52 6.84
N THR A 49 -10.95 -6.09 7.87
CA THR A 49 -10.29 -6.57 9.10
C THR A 49 -10.21 -8.08 9.21
N ASP A 50 -10.81 -8.84 8.30
CA ASP A 50 -10.64 -10.29 8.19
C ASP A 50 -9.45 -10.61 7.27
N TYR A 51 -8.24 -10.39 7.79
CA TYR A 51 -6.98 -10.54 7.05
C TYR A 51 -6.81 -11.96 6.50
N SER A 52 -7.32 -12.97 7.19
CA SER A 52 -7.24 -14.37 6.76
C SER A 52 -7.93 -14.64 5.42
N LYS A 53 -8.90 -13.81 5.06
CA LYS A 53 -9.66 -13.91 3.82
C LYS A 53 -9.15 -13.03 2.68
N PHE A 54 -8.09 -12.26 2.88
CA PHE A 54 -7.52 -11.41 1.82
C PHE A 54 -7.19 -12.17 0.53
N PRO A 55 -6.64 -13.39 0.55
CA PRO A 55 -6.37 -14.15 -0.68
C PRO A 55 -7.62 -14.46 -1.52
N GLN A 56 -8.81 -14.42 -0.92
CA GLN A 56 -10.07 -14.73 -1.63
C GLN A 56 -10.53 -13.56 -2.54
N TRP A 57 -10.08 -12.33 -2.28
CA TRP A 57 -10.52 -11.16 -3.01
C TRP A 57 -9.40 -10.20 -3.44
N ARG A 58 -8.22 -10.27 -2.83
CA ARG A 58 -7.03 -9.49 -3.21
C ARG A 58 -6.08 -10.37 -4.02
N LYS A 59 -6.02 -10.17 -5.35
CA LYS A 59 -5.22 -11.00 -6.28
C LYS A 59 -3.71 -10.94 -6.05
N ASN A 60 -3.24 -9.87 -5.41
CA ASN A 60 -1.83 -9.68 -5.08
C ASN A 60 -1.40 -10.37 -3.77
N VAL A 61 -2.33 -10.95 -3.02
CA VAL A 61 -2.07 -11.68 -1.78
C VAL A 61 -2.37 -13.16 -2.00
N THR A 62 -1.38 -14.03 -1.82
CA THR A 62 -1.53 -15.49 -2.02
C THR A 62 -1.91 -16.22 -0.75
N HIS A 63 -1.36 -15.80 0.38
CA HIS A 63 -1.76 -16.29 1.71
C HIS A 63 -1.42 -15.25 2.79
N VAL A 64 -1.96 -15.45 3.98
CA VAL A 64 -1.76 -14.60 5.14
C VAL A 64 -1.44 -15.48 6.35
N GLU A 65 -0.43 -15.09 7.11
CA GLU A 65 -0.08 -15.67 8.40
C GLU A 65 -0.46 -14.72 9.52
N SER A 66 -1.14 -15.21 10.55
CA SER A 66 -1.36 -14.45 11.78
C SER A 66 -0.07 -14.40 12.60
N LEU A 67 0.28 -13.22 13.08
CA LEU A 67 1.40 -13.00 13.98
C LEU A 67 0.91 -12.73 15.40
N PRO A 68 1.76 -12.83 16.42
CA PRO A 68 1.42 -12.43 17.77
C PRO A 68 0.91 -10.99 17.82
N ALA A 69 -0.15 -10.74 18.58
CA ALA A 69 -0.72 -9.41 18.74
C ALA A 69 0.30 -8.42 19.34
N VAL A 70 0.33 -7.21 18.80
CA VAL A 70 1.18 -6.11 19.29
C VAL A 70 0.30 -5.11 20.05
N ASN A 71 0.59 -4.87 21.32
CA ASN A 71 -0.21 -4.01 22.21
C ASN A 71 -1.72 -4.37 22.20
N GLY A 72 -2.02 -5.67 22.15
CA GLY A 72 -3.39 -6.19 22.13
C GLY A 72 -4.12 -6.01 20.80
N LYS A 73 -3.46 -5.53 19.75
CA LYS A 73 -4.03 -5.34 18.41
C LYS A 73 -3.50 -6.41 17.44
N PRO A 74 -4.28 -6.76 16.39
CA PRO A 74 -3.86 -7.73 15.39
C PRO A 74 -2.55 -7.37 14.70
N SER A 75 -1.78 -8.40 14.38
CA SER A 75 -0.60 -8.33 13.52
C SER A 75 -0.61 -9.53 12.60
N TRP A 76 -0.18 -9.36 11.35
CA TRP A 76 -0.21 -10.40 10.32
C TRP A 76 0.90 -10.19 9.30
N ARG A 77 1.13 -11.20 8.46
CA ARG A 77 2.06 -11.15 7.34
C ARG A 77 1.32 -11.55 6.07
N GLU A 78 1.43 -10.71 5.03
CA GLU A 78 0.93 -11.01 3.69
C GLU A 78 2.06 -11.54 2.81
N PHE A 79 1.73 -12.47 1.92
CA PHE A 79 2.66 -13.01 0.95
C PHE A 79 2.14 -12.76 -0.46
N ASP A 80 3.03 -12.31 -1.35
CA ASP A 80 2.74 -12.15 -2.77
C ASP A 80 3.00 -13.43 -3.57
N LYS A 81 2.78 -13.40 -4.89
CA LYS A 81 3.01 -14.52 -5.80
C LYS A 81 4.48 -14.96 -5.91
N TYR A 82 5.41 -14.15 -5.47
CA TYR A 82 6.84 -14.46 -5.43
C TYR A 82 7.30 -14.89 -4.04
N ASN A 83 6.36 -15.09 -3.13
CA ASN A 83 6.61 -15.41 -1.72
C ASN A 83 7.38 -14.32 -0.96
N ASN A 84 7.31 -13.07 -1.44
CA ASN A 84 7.78 -11.94 -0.64
C ASN A 84 6.82 -11.72 0.52
N ALA A 85 7.37 -11.61 1.72
CA ALA A 85 6.63 -11.47 2.96
C ALA A 85 6.61 -10.02 3.42
N LEU A 86 5.41 -9.48 3.70
CA LEU A 86 5.24 -8.13 4.19
C LEU A 86 4.45 -8.15 5.51
N PRO A 87 5.12 -7.91 6.66
CA PRO A 87 4.45 -7.90 7.96
C PRO A 87 3.75 -6.57 8.20
N TYR A 88 2.59 -6.66 8.85
CA TYR A 88 1.75 -5.52 9.23
C TYR A 88 1.36 -5.59 10.70
N GLU A 89 1.17 -4.43 11.30
CA GLU A 89 0.55 -4.29 12.62
C GLU A 89 -0.44 -3.13 12.63
N ILE A 90 -1.45 -3.26 13.48
CA ILE A 90 -2.44 -2.20 13.69
C ILE A 90 -1.93 -1.21 14.71
N VAL A 91 -1.90 0.07 14.32
CA VAL A 91 -1.53 1.18 15.19
C VAL A 91 -2.75 1.94 15.71
N GLU A 92 -3.82 2.01 14.93
CA GLU A 92 -5.09 2.63 15.35
C GLU A 92 -6.27 1.71 15.02
N TRP A 93 -7.26 1.63 15.94
CA TRP A 93 -8.44 0.79 15.80
C TRP A 93 -9.64 1.46 16.46
N THR A 94 -10.52 2.06 15.66
CA THR A 94 -11.77 2.69 16.09
C THR A 94 -12.92 2.17 15.24
N GLN A 95 -13.47 1.02 15.63
CA GLN A 95 -14.54 0.32 14.91
C GLN A 95 -15.85 1.11 14.92
N PRO A 96 -16.59 1.15 13.80
CA PRO A 96 -16.24 0.69 12.45
C PRO A 96 -15.71 1.83 11.55
N ARG A 97 -15.11 2.86 12.12
CA ARG A 97 -14.86 4.14 11.44
C ARG A 97 -13.43 4.35 10.98
N ARG A 98 -12.45 3.87 11.76
CA ARG A 98 -11.05 4.26 11.53
C ARG A 98 -10.09 3.13 11.92
N LEU A 99 -9.23 2.79 10.98
CA LEU A 99 -8.20 1.77 11.10
C LEU A 99 -6.90 2.31 10.53
N SER A 100 -5.78 2.13 11.24
CA SER A 100 -4.47 2.38 10.67
C SER A 100 -3.59 1.15 10.83
N ALA A 101 -3.01 0.70 9.72
CA ALA A 101 -2.04 -0.38 9.66
C ALA A 101 -0.69 0.15 9.18
N ARG A 102 0.41 -0.32 9.76
CA ARG A 102 1.77 0.00 9.31
C ARG A 102 2.56 -1.24 8.93
N ILE A 103 3.53 -1.06 8.04
CA ILE A 103 4.54 -2.07 7.74
C ILE A 103 5.44 -2.22 8.98
N ALA A 104 5.62 -3.46 9.45
CA ALA A 104 6.27 -3.78 10.72
C ALA A 104 7.68 -4.39 10.54
N ASP A 105 8.38 -4.08 9.44
CA ASP A 105 9.76 -4.51 9.19
C ASP A 105 10.67 -3.30 8.93
N PRO A 106 11.55 -2.95 9.87
CA PRO A 106 12.45 -1.81 9.73
C PRO A 106 13.60 -2.04 8.72
N ASN A 107 13.82 -3.28 8.25
CA ASN A 107 14.89 -3.62 7.31
C ASN A 107 14.47 -3.43 5.85
N LEU A 108 13.21 -3.16 5.58
CA LEU A 108 12.75 -2.91 4.23
C LEU A 108 13.27 -1.56 3.70
N PRO A 109 13.50 -1.42 2.38
CA PRO A 109 13.92 -0.17 1.76
C PRO A 109 12.83 0.90 1.75
N PHE A 110 11.65 0.59 2.27
CA PHE A 110 10.50 1.46 2.41
C PHE A 110 9.75 1.16 3.71
N ALA A 111 9.01 2.12 4.20
CA ALA A 111 8.07 2.02 5.32
C ALA A 111 6.76 2.75 4.97
N GLY A 112 5.74 2.57 5.77
CA GLY A 112 4.52 3.33 5.57
C GLY A 112 3.37 2.87 6.44
N THR A 113 2.35 3.72 6.46
CA THR A 113 1.05 3.45 7.09
C THR A 113 -0.05 3.64 6.08
N TRP A 114 -1.07 2.79 6.15
CA TRP A 114 -2.35 3.00 5.51
C TRP A 114 -3.40 3.33 6.56
N LEU A 115 -4.05 4.47 6.39
CA LEU A 115 -5.18 4.91 7.18
C LEU A 115 -6.46 4.67 6.38
N TYR A 116 -7.39 3.91 6.95
CA TYR A 116 -8.72 3.64 6.39
C TYR A 116 -9.75 4.43 7.19
N GLU A 117 -10.56 5.22 6.51
CA GLU A 117 -11.63 6.02 7.10
C GLU A 117 -12.96 5.69 6.42
N LEU A 118 -13.94 5.25 7.21
CA LEU A 118 -15.28 4.90 6.76
C LEU A 118 -16.26 5.98 7.18
N THR A 119 -16.90 6.61 6.21
CA THR A 119 -17.88 7.66 6.44
C THR A 119 -19.23 7.22 5.87
N PRO A 120 -20.24 6.96 6.72
CA PRO A 120 -21.58 6.65 6.26
C PRO A 120 -22.18 7.86 5.53
N GLN A 121 -22.95 7.58 4.48
CA GLN A 121 -23.61 8.57 3.65
C GLN A 121 -25.12 8.57 3.90
N PRO A 122 -25.85 9.68 3.63
CA PRO A 122 -27.29 9.75 3.85
C PRO A 122 -28.12 8.77 3.03
N ASP A 123 -27.59 8.27 1.91
CA ASP A 123 -28.23 7.27 1.05
C ASP A 123 -28.00 5.80 1.50
N GLY A 124 -27.38 5.60 2.67
CA GLY A 124 -27.07 4.28 3.22
C GLY A 124 -25.79 3.66 2.68
N SER A 125 -25.11 4.31 1.75
CA SER A 125 -23.79 3.90 1.30
C SER A 125 -22.69 4.33 2.27
N THR A 126 -21.47 3.86 2.05
CA THR A 126 -20.28 4.27 2.83
C THR A 126 -19.17 4.69 1.89
N SER A 127 -18.57 5.85 2.16
CA SER A 127 -17.31 6.26 1.55
C SER A 127 -16.16 5.65 2.35
N LEU A 128 -15.30 4.86 1.69
CA LEU A 128 -14.03 4.40 2.22
C LEU A 128 -12.91 5.22 1.59
N ARG A 129 -12.19 5.94 2.44
CA ARG A 129 -10.98 6.69 2.10
C ARG A 129 -9.77 5.95 2.61
N ILE A 130 -8.76 5.77 1.76
CA ILE A 130 -7.46 5.23 2.14
C ILE A 130 -6.42 6.32 1.93
N THR A 131 -5.66 6.63 2.99
CA THR A 131 -4.52 7.54 2.92
C THR A 131 -3.25 6.75 3.22
N GLU A 132 -2.33 6.74 2.28
CA GLU A 132 -0.97 6.22 2.45
C GLU A 132 -0.03 7.34 2.85
N ASN A 133 0.69 7.14 3.97
CA ASN A 133 1.86 7.92 4.33
C ASN A 133 3.06 7.00 4.18
N GLY A 134 3.76 7.15 3.05
CA GLY A 134 4.88 6.30 2.68
C GLY A 134 6.23 6.98 2.90
N GLU A 135 7.23 6.17 3.19
CA GLU A 135 8.63 6.57 3.31
C GLU A 135 9.51 5.63 2.49
N ILE A 136 10.40 6.17 1.67
CA ILE A 136 11.35 5.41 0.87
C ILE A 136 12.76 5.75 1.32
N HIS A 137 13.45 4.79 1.91
CA HIS A 137 14.79 4.97 2.47
C HIS A 137 15.87 4.93 1.39
N ASN A 138 15.72 4.07 0.40
CA ASN A 138 16.71 3.84 -0.64
C ASN A 138 16.60 4.87 -1.78
N VAL A 139 17.71 5.52 -2.11
CA VAL A 139 17.79 6.58 -3.13
C VAL A 139 17.42 6.10 -4.53
N PHE A 140 17.84 4.88 -4.92
CA PHE A 140 17.48 4.31 -6.21
C PHE A 140 15.99 3.95 -6.27
N PHE A 141 15.43 3.51 -5.14
CA PHE A 141 13.99 3.26 -5.02
C PHE A 141 13.18 4.55 -5.12
N ARG A 142 13.67 5.69 -4.58
CA ARG A 142 13.01 7.01 -4.76
C ARG A 142 12.93 7.39 -6.22
N PHE A 143 14.04 7.21 -6.96
CA PHE A 143 14.04 7.44 -8.41
C PHE A 143 13.03 6.54 -9.13
N ALA A 144 13.06 5.23 -8.88
CA ALA A 144 12.13 4.28 -9.49
C ALA A 144 10.67 4.59 -9.15
N ALA A 145 10.38 4.89 -7.89
CA ALA A 145 9.03 5.23 -7.43
C ALA A 145 8.51 6.52 -8.10
N ARG A 146 9.35 7.53 -8.25
CA ARG A 146 8.96 8.81 -8.86
C ARG A 146 8.63 8.72 -10.34
N PHE A 147 9.34 7.87 -11.10
CA PHE A 147 9.26 7.86 -12.56
C PHE A 147 8.56 6.64 -13.15
N PHE A 148 8.44 5.54 -12.40
CA PHE A 148 7.93 4.27 -12.92
C PHE A 148 6.80 3.66 -12.08
N ILE A 149 6.62 4.09 -10.82
CA ILE A 149 5.63 3.52 -9.92
C ILE A 149 4.59 4.59 -9.56
N ALA A 150 3.32 4.36 -9.87
CA ALA A 150 2.25 5.21 -9.40
C ALA A 150 1.95 4.90 -7.93
N TYR A 151 2.17 5.84 -7.03
CA TYR A 151 1.90 5.67 -5.58
C TYR A 151 0.47 5.26 -5.26
N THR A 152 -0.48 5.64 -6.12
CA THR A 152 -1.91 5.35 -5.90
C THR A 152 -2.37 4.01 -6.43
N ALA A 153 -1.59 3.35 -7.28
CA ALA A 153 -2.01 2.13 -7.98
C ALA A 153 -2.43 1.02 -7.01
N THR A 154 -1.68 0.82 -5.92
CA THR A 154 -1.98 -0.22 -4.93
C THR A 154 -3.29 0.05 -4.18
N MET A 155 -3.57 1.31 -3.85
CA MET A 155 -4.84 1.72 -3.22
C MET A 155 -6.02 1.55 -4.18
N GLU A 156 -5.84 1.93 -5.46
CA GLU A 156 -6.87 1.77 -6.48
C GLU A 156 -7.20 0.29 -6.71
N ASP A 157 -6.17 -0.56 -6.80
CA ASP A 157 -6.36 -2.01 -6.93
C ASP A 157 -7.09 -2.60 -5.72
N TYR A 158 -6.75 -2.14 -4.51
CA TYR A 158 -7.43 -2.54 -3.28
C TYR A 158 -8.91 -2.16 -3.31
N LEU A 159 -9.25 -0.90 -3.63
CA LEU A 159 -10.62 -0.41 -3.69
C LEU A 159 -11.43 -1.13 -4.79
N LYS A 160 -10.83 -1.36 -5.96
CA LYS A 160 -11.45 -2.12 -7.06
C LYS A 160 -11.72 -3.58 -6.66
N ALA A 161 -10.76 -4.22 -5.97
CA ALA A 161 -10.91 -5.59 -5.48
C ALA A 161 -12.01 -5.70 -4.42
N LEU A 162 -12.11 -4.70 -3.54
CA LEU A 162 -13.19 -4.63 -2.54
C LEU A 162 -14.57 -4.47 -3.20
N GLY A 163 -14.67 -3.62 -4.24
CA GLY A 163 -15.91 -3.50 -5.02
C GLY A 163 -16.29 -4.82 -5.70
N GLN A 164 -15.32 -5.52 -6.30
CA GLN A 164 -15.56 -6.86 -6.87
C GLN A 164 -16.05 -7.86 -5.80
N LYS A 165 -15.52 -7.78 -4.58
CA LYS A 165 -15.98 -8.59 -3.45
C LYS A 165 -17.45 -8.37 -3.11
N PHE A 166 -17.94 -7.13 -3.29
CA PHE A 166 -19.36 -6.77 -3.07
C PHE A 166 -20.21 -6.87 -4.34
N ASN A 167 -19.65 -7.32 -5.48
CA ASN A 167 -20.29 -7.29 -6.81
C ASN A 167 -20.70 -5.89 -7.24
N GLU A 168 -19.93 -4.87 -6.86
CA GLU A 168 -20.15 -3.47 -7.19
C GLU A 168 -19.10 -2.95 -8.16
N LYS A 169 -19.51 -2.06 -9.09
CA LYS A 169 -18.59 -1.30 -9.93
C LYS A 169 -18.06 -0.13 -9.12
N THR A 170 -16.75 -0.07 -8.95
CA THR A 170 -16.10 0.95 -8.12
C THR A 170 -15.62 2.12 -8.97
N ALA A 171 -16.09 3.33 -8.65
CA ALA A 171 -15.51 4.59 -9.12
C ALA A 171 -14.48 5.05 -8.07
N ILE A 172 -13.26 5.35 -8.53
CA ILE A 172 -12.20 5.86 -7.66
C ILE A 172 -12.28 7.38 -7.65
N GLU A 173 -12.20 7.94 -6.46
CA GLU A 173 -12.19 9.38 -6.16
C GLU A 173 -10.81 9.80 -5.60
N ASP A 174 -10.41 11.03 -5.85
CA ASP A 174 -9.18 11.62 -5.32
C ASP A 174 -9.31 12.06 -3.85
#